data_1621e7798313aee98579e3b4382bf691
#
_entry.id   1621e7798313aee98579e3b4382bf691
#
_cell.length_a   1.000
_cell.length_b   1.000
_cell.length_c   1.000
_cell.angle_alpha   90.00
_cell.angle_beta   90.00
_cell.angle_gamma   90.00
#
_symmetry.space_group_name_H-M   'P 1'
#
loop_
_entity.id
_entity.type
_entity.pdbx_description
1 polymer ?
#
loop_
_entity_poly.entity_id
_entity_poly.type
_entity_poly.pdbx_seq_one_letter_code
_entity_poly.pdbx_strand_id
1 'polypeptide(L)'
;MRASAYRNNEGRCHTITEMIIRPLAAEDRGPWEPLWHGYLEFYRAALAPDVTERTWEALIDPTSPVHGLVAEQDGQLVGLAHLILHPTTWATRPTCYLEDLYVAKPWRGRDIASRLIKAVYAFADESRAATVYWLTQEYNAPARSLYDTLAHRKSFVVYER
;
A
#
# COMPACT_ATOMS: atom_id res chain seq x y z
N MET A 1 6.24 -24.89 -3.64
CA MET A 1 4.94 -24.24 -3.34
C MET A 1 3.83 -25.14 -3.90
N ARG A 2 2.87 -25.55 -3.09
CA ARG A 2 1.79 -26.46 -3.53
C ARG A 2 0.55 -25.62 -3.81
N ALA A 3 0.13 -25.54 -5.09
CA ALA A 3 -1.17 -24.99 -5.44
C ALA A 3 -2.26 -25.98 -4.95
N SER A 4 -3.20 -25.48 -4.17
CA SER A 4 -4.40 -26.24 -3.77
C SER A 4 -5.48 -26.01 -4.82
N ALA A 5 -5.93 -27.07 -5.47
CA ALA A 5 -7.01 -27.01 -6.45
C ALA A 5 -8.31 -27.50 -5.82
N TYR A 6 -9.38 -26.72 -5.94
CA TYR A 6 -10.74 -27.09 -5.58
C TYR A 6 -11.59 -27.27 -6.84
N ARG A 7 -12.39 -28.33 -6.94
CA ARG A 7 -13.37 -28.53 -8.02
C ARG A 7 -14.75 -28.12 -7.54
N ASN A 8 -15.39 -27.20 -8.26
CA ASN A 8 -16.81 -26.92 -8.04
C ASN A 8 -17.67 -27.98 -8.75
N ASN A 9 -19.00 -27.98 -8.48
CA ASN A 9 -19.97 -28.93 -9.06
C ASN A 9 -20.07 -28.87 -10.59
N GLU A 10 -19.38 -27.96 -11.27
CA GLU A 10 -19.34 -27.82 -12.73
C GLU A 10 -18.04 -28.30 -13.36
N GLY A 11 -17.14 -28.92 -12.57
CA GLY A 11 -15.90 -29.52 -13.07
C GLY A 11 -14.80 -28.54 -13.46
N ARG A 12 -14.95 -27.23 -13.21
CA ARG A 12 -13.90 -26.23 -13.47
C ARG A 12 -12.88 -26.25 -12.33
N CYS A 13 -11.64 -26.47 -12.70
CA CYS A 13 -10.50 -26.37 -11.81
C CYS A 13 -10.18 -24.89 -11.59
N HIS A 14 -10.59 -24.32 -10.47
CA HIS A 14 -10.08 -23.02 -10.03
C HIS A 14 -8.80 -23.25 -9.24
N THR A 15 -7.67 -22.90 -9.84
CA THR A 15 -6.43 -22.74 -9.09
C THR A 15 -6.63 -21.51 -8.21
N ILE A 16 -6.77 -21.68 -6.91
CA ILE A 16 -6.75 -20.55 -5.97
C ILE A 16 -5.31 -20.04 -6.02
N THR A 17 -5.08 -18.97 -6.77
CA THR A 17 -3.80 -18.29 -6.76
C THR A 17 -3.71 -17.53 -5.43
N GLU A 18 -2.67 -17.81 -4.68
CA GLU A 18 -2.44 -17.18 -3.38
C GLU A 18 -2.22 -15.67 -3.61
N MET A 19 -2.88 -14.84 -2.80
CA MET A 19 -2.61 -13.40 -2.79
C MET A 19 -1.15 -13.15 -2.40
N ILE A 20 -0.44 -12.39 -3.18
CA ILE A 20 0.93 -11.96 -2.91
C ILE A 20 1.01 -10.46 -2.69
N ILE A 21 1.93 -10.05 -1.82
CA ILE A 21 2.36 -8.64 -1.72
C ILE A 21 3.78 -8.59 -2.26
N ARG A 22 4.02 -7.68 -3.18
CA ARG A 22 5.33 -7.52 -3.84
C ARG A 22 5.65 -6.05 -4.12
N PRO A 23 6.92 -5.72 -4.36
CA PRO A 23 7.27 -4.41 -4.89
C PRO A 23 6.54 -4.12 -6.20
N LEU A 24 6.23 -2.83 -6.40
CA LEU A 24 5.74 -2.30 -7.66
C LEU A 24 6.83 -2.41 -8.72
N ALA A 25 6.47 -2.78 -9.94
CA ALA A 25 7.38 -2.92 -11.06
C ALA A 25 6.96 -2.04 -12.25
N ALA A 26 7.87 -1.77 -13.18
CA ALA A 26 7.60 -0.87 -14.31
C ALA A 26 6.44 -1.34 -15.20
N GLU A 27 6.24 -2.64 -15.32
CA GLU A 27 5.13 -3.26 -16.06
C GLU A 27 3.76 -3.05 -15.41
N ASP A 28 3.72 -2.64 -14.15
CA ASP A 28 2.48 -2.43 -13.40
C ASP A 28 1.79 -1.08 -13.71
N ARG A 29 2.37 -0.21 -14.57
CA ARG A 29 1.83 1.13 -14.85
C ARG A 29 0.33 1.12 -15.18
N GLY A 30 -0.09 0.24 -16.07
CA GLY A 30 -1.49 0.13 -16.47
C GLY A 30 -2.41 -0.35 -15.33
N PRO A 31 -2.10 -1.47 -14.65
CA PRO A 31 -2.89 -1.95 -13.52
C PRO A 31 -2.83 -1.06 -12.26
N TRP A 32 -1.75 -0.31 -12.03
CA TRP A 32 -1.60 0.60 -10.91
C TRP A 32 -2.51 1.83 -11.02
N GLU A 33 -2.64 2.40 -12.22
CA GLU A 33 -3.34 3.66 -12.43
C GLU A 33 -4.80 3.65 -11.96
N PRO A 34 -5.62 2.61 -12.21
CA PRO A 34 -6.97 2.51 -11.66
C PRO A 34 -7.02 2.46 -10.13
N LEU A 35 -6.03 1.85 -9.48
CA LEU A 35 -5.94 1.84 -8.01
C LEU A 35 -5.60 3.23 -7.48
N TRP A 36 -4.67 3.91 -8.13
CA TRP A 36 -4.29 5.29 -7.80
C TRP A 36 -5.48 6.25 -7.95
N HIS A 37 -6.21 6.18 -9.06
CA HIS A 37 -7.42 6.97 -9.27
C HIS A 37 -8.49 6.64 -8.22
N GLY A 38 -8.67 5.38 -7.86
CA GLY A 38 -9.61 4.98 -6.81
C GLY A 38 -9.24 5.50 -5.42
N TYR A 39 -7.93 5.64 -5.12
CA TYR A 39 -7.42 6.29 -3.92
C TYR A 39 -7.75 7.79 -3.92
N LEU A 40 -7.44 8.50 -5.01
CA LEU A 40 -7.73 9.93 -5.15
C LEU A 40 -9.23 10.21 -5.06
N GLU A 41 -10.07 9.40 -5.69
CA GLU A 41 -11.53 9.49 -5.58
C GLU A 41 -12.02 9.34 -4.12
N PHE A 42 -11.43 8.39 -3.39
CA PHE A 42 -11.77 8.17 -1.98
C PHE A 42 -11.52 9.42 -1.12
N TYR A 43 -10.41 10.13 -1.36
CA TYR A 43 -10.08 11.37 -0.67
C TYR A 43 -10.66 12.63 -1.32
N ARG A 44 -11.42 12.47 -2.42
CA ARG A 44 -11.96 13.58 -3.22
C ARG A 44 -10.87 14.55 -3.67
N ALA A 45 -9.68 14.04 -3.93
CA ALA A 45 -8.54 14.78 -4.41
C ALA A 45 -8.52 14.81 -5.94
N ALA A 46 -8.23 15.98 -6.52
CA ALA A 46 -7.97 16.14 -7.94
C ALA A 46 -6.54 16.63 -8.10
N LEU A 47 -5.69 15.81 -8.70
CA LEU A 47 -4.31 16.15 -8.98
C LEU A 47 -4.16 16.54 -10.45
N ALA A 48 -3.22 17.45 -10.74
CA ALA A 48 -2.81 17.71 -12.10
C ALA A 48 -2.17 16.45 -12.73
N PRO A 49 -2.35 16.22 -14.05
CA PRO A 49 -1.84 15.00 -14.70
C PRO A 49 -0.33 14.77 -14.52
N ASP A 50 0.46 15.85 -14.51
CA ASP A 50 1.90 15.78 -14.30
C ASP A 50 2.29 15.31 -12.90
N VAL A 51 1.44 15.49 -11.89
CA VAL A 51 1.68 14.95 -10.53
C VAL A 51 1.58 13.43 -10.54
N THR A 52 0.58 12.86 -11.22
CA THR A 52 0.45 11.40 -11.36
C THR A 52 1.65 10.80 -12.09
N GLU A 53 2.13 11.43 -13.18
CA GLU A 53 3.32 10.98 -13.89
C GLU A 53 4.57 11.03 -13.00
N ARG A 54 4.81 12.13 -12.32
CA ARG A 54 5.96 12.26 -11.39
C ARG A 54 5.89 11.25 -10.24
N THR A 55 4.70 10.99 -9.71
CA THR A 55 4.50 9.96 -8.69
C THR A 55 4.91 8.60 -9.23
N TRP A 56 4.45 8.25 -10.44
CA TRP A 56 4.84 7.01 -11.09
C TRP A 56 6.35 6.91 -11.32
N GLU A 57 6.95 7.94 -11.92
CA GLU A 57 8.40 7.99 -12.16
C GLU A 57 9.19 7.80 -10.86
N ALA A 58 8.76 8.47 -9.77
CA ALA A 58 9.41 8.32 -8.48
C ALA A 58 9.26 6.90 -7.89
N LEU A 59 8.12 6.24 -8.12
CA LEU A 59 7.85 4.89 -7.63
C LEU A 59 8.71 3.81 -8.32
N ILE A 60 9.12 4.02 -9.57
CA ILE A 60 9.91 3.06 -10.35
C ILE A 60 11.41 3.40 -10.41
N ASP A 61 11.80 4.59 -9.97
CA ASP A 61 13.20 4.99 -9.90
C ASP A 61 13.87 4.33 -8.67
N PRO A 62 14.85 3.42 -8.87
CA PRO A 62 15.51 2.74 -7.77
C PRO A 62 16.34 3.66 -6.87
N THR A 63 16.61 4.90 -7.31
CA THR A 63 17.35 5.93 -6.52
C THR A 63 16.43 6.85 -5.74
N SER A 64 15.12 6.77 -5.99
CA SER A 64 14.09 7.56 -5.32
C SER A 64 13.90 7.10 -3.87
N PRO A 65 13.59 8.03 -2.95
CA PRO A 65 13.12 7.66 -1.61
C PRO A 65 11.65 7.16 -1.59
N VAL A 66 10.95 7.23 -2.72
CA VAL A 66 9.55 6.81 -2.86
C VAL A 66 9.52 5.38 -3.38
N HIS A 67 8.75 4.51 -2.70
CA HIS A 67 8.65 3.10 -3.03
C HIS A 67 7.19 2.66 -3.10
N GLY A 68 6.90 1.66 -3.92
CA GLY A 68 5.56 1.09 -4.06
C GLY A 68 5.52 -0.39 -3.70
N LEU A 69 4.47 -0.79 -2.98
CA LEU A 69 4.07 -2.19 -2.80
C LEU A 69 2.68 -2.38 -3.39
N VAL A 70 2.45 -3.55 -3.97
CA VAL A 70 1.14 -3.92 -4.51
C VAL A 70 0.67 -5.26 -3.96
N ALA A 71 -0.65 -5.37 -3.78
CA ALA A 71 -1.33 -6.63 -3.53
C ALA A 71 -1.84 -7.17 -4.86
N GLU A 72 -1.43 -8.38 -5.20
CA GLU A 72 -1.85 -9.08 -6.41
C GLU A 72 -2.63 -10.35 -6.06
N GLN A 73 -3.78 -10.53 -6.69
CA GLN A 73 -4.64 -11.70 -6.58
C GLN A 73 -5.05 -12.14 -7.98
N ASP A 74 -4.80 -13.41 -8.32
CA ASP A 74 -5.15 -14.01 -9.62
C ASP A 74 -4.62 -13.21 -10.83
N GLY A 75 -3.40 -12.61 -10.70
CA GLY A 75 -2.79 -11.78 -11.73
C GLY A 75 -3.36 -10.36 -11.85
N GLN A 76 -4.23 -9.96 -10.94
CA GLN A 76 -4.81 -8.62 -10.89
C GLN A 76 -4.28 -7.84 -9.68
N LEU A 77 -3.89 -6.58 -9.86
CA LEU A 77 -3.60 -5.69 -8.76
C LEU A 77 -4.90 -5.26 -8.06
N VAL A 78 -4.95 -5.47 -6.75
CA VAL A 78 -6.16 -5.25 -5.93
C VAL A 78 -5.95 -4.25 -4.80
N GLY A 79 -4.71 -3.84 -4.57
CA GLY A 79 -4.34 -2.84 -3.57
C GLY A 79 -2.94 -2.31 -3.79
N LEU A 80 -2.66 -1.14 -3.23
CA LEU A 80 -1.36 -0.49 -3.26
C LEU A 80 -1.00 0.12 -1.90
N ALA A 81 0.30 0.28 -1.67
CA ALA A 81 0.87 1.12 -0.63
C ALA A 81 2.05 1.91 -1.20
N HIS A 82 2.08 3.22 -0.99
CA HIS A 82 3.22 4.07 -1.30
C HIS A 82 3.96 4.44 -0.03
N LEU A 83 5.28 4.37 -0.08
CA LEU A 83 6.17 4.55 1.06
C LEU A 83 7.20 5.61 0.74
N ILE A 84 7.56 6.41 1.73
CA ILE A 84 8.64 7.39 1.63
C ILE A 84 9.67 7.12 2.72
N LEU A 85 10.93 6.88 2.33
CA LEU A 85 12.04 6.86 3.27
C LEU A 85 12.61 8.26 3.36
N HIS A 86 12.59 8.86 4.55
CA HIS A 86 13.13 10.20 4.75
C HIS A 86 14.04 10.28 5.99
N PRO A 87 15.05 11.18 5.98
CA PRO A 87 15.87 11.41 7.15
C PRO A 87 15.05 12.00 8.31
N THR A 88 15.54 11.80 9.52
CA THR A 88 14.99 12.39 10.74
C THR A 88 16.13 12.94 11.59
N THR A 89 15.86 13.99 12.35
CA THR A 89 16.83 14.54 13.32
C THR A 89 16.88 13.75 14.64
N TRP A 90 15.98 12.78 14.82
CA TRP A 90 15.84 12.01 16.07
C TRP A 90 16.51 10.63 16.02
N ALA A 91 17.02 10.24 14.87
CA ALA A 91 17.74 8.98 14.68
C ALA A 91 18.77 9.09 13.55
N THR A 92 19.77 8.22 13.58
CA THR A 92 20.77 8.09 12.49
C THR A 92 20.26 7.28 11.30
N ARG A 93 19.12 6.63 11.47
CA ARG A 93 18.46 5.80 10.46
C ARG A 93 17.23 6.53 9.91
N PRO A 94 16.82 6.29 8.67
CA PRO A 94 15.65 6.93 8.07
C PRO A 94 14.36 6.54 8.81
N THR A 95 13.30 7.31 8.57
CA THR A 95 11.92 6.98 8.94
C THR A 95 11.19 6.52 7.69
N CYS A 96 10.34 5.52 7.81
CA CYS A 96 9.44 5.07 6.75
C CYS A 96 8.05 5.69 6.97
N TYR A 97 7.62 6.51 6.05
CA TYR A 97 6.27 7.07 6.01
C TYR A 97 5.42 6.27 5.04
N LEU A 98 4.37 5.62 5.54
CA LEU A 98 3.33 5.04 4.69
C LEU A 98 2.38 6.17 4.29
N GLU A 99 2.59 6.70 3.08
CA GLU A 99 1.86 7.86 2.55
C GLU A 99 0.46 7.47 2.11
N ASP A 100 0.38 6.47 1.23
CA ASP A 100 -0.87 6.03 0.64
C ASP A 100 -1.11 4.55 0.90
N LEU A 101 -2.35 4.20 1.25
CA LEU A 101 -2.80 2.82 1.39
C LEU A 101 -4.19 2.69 0.81
N TYR A 102 -4.34 1.85 -0.20
CA TYR A 102 -5.62 1.64 -0.86
C TYR A 102 -5.88 0.17 -1.18
N VAL A 103 -7.12 -0.24 -0.99
CA VAL A 103 -7.64 -1.53 -1.45
C VAL A 103 -8.89 -1.26 -2.28
N ALA A 104 -8.92 -1.80 -3.50
CA ALA A 104 -10.06 -1.67 -4.40
C ALA A 104 -11.36 -2.14 -3.74
N LYS A 105 -12.46 -1.40 -3.95
CA LYS A 105 -13.75 -1.61 -3.24
C LYS A 105 -14.21 -3.07 -3.22
N PRO A 106 -14.18 -3.84 -4.34
CA PRO A 106 -14.64 -5.23 -4.36
C PRO A 106 -13.78 -6.20 -3.52
N TRP A 107 -12.58 -5.75 -3.13
CA TRP A 107 -11.59 -6.57 -2.43
C TRP A 107 -11.44 -6.24 -0.94
N ARG A 108 -12.20 -5.27 -0.45
CA ARG A 108 -12.20 -4.88 0.97
C ARG A 108 -12.77 -5.99 1.87
N GLY A 109 -12.41 -5.95 3.15
CA GLY A 109 -12.85 -6.96 4.12
C GLY A 109 -12.16 -8.33 3.99
N ARG A 110 -11.06 -8.44 3.24
CA ARG A 110 -10.30 -9.66 2.98
C ARG A 110 -8.86 -9.61 3.52
N ASP A 111 -8.62 -8.85 4.58
CA ASP A 111 -7.30 -8.70 5.24
C ASP A 111 -6.17 -8.12 4.36
N ILE A 112 -6.48 -7.57 3.18
CA ILE A 112 -5.47 -7.08 2.24
C ILE A 112 -4.70 -5.89 2.81
N ALA A 113 -5.40 -4.92 3.41
CA ALA A 113 -4.76 -3.74 4.00
C ALA A 113 -3.81 -4.13 5.15
N SER A 114 -4.20 -5.09 6.00
CA SER A 114 -3.33 -5.63 7.07
C SER A 114 -2.08 -6.28 6.48
N ARG A 115 -2.22 -7.06 5.42
CA ARG A 115 -1.08 -7.70 4.73
C ARG A 115 -0.15 -6.68 4.09
N LEU A 116 -0.70 -5.63 3.48
CA LEU A 116 0.10 -4.51 2.94
C LEU A 116 0.88 -3.82 4.07
N ILE A 117 0.25 -3.47 5.20
CA ILE A 117 0.95 -2.83 6.33
C ILE A 117 2.05 -3.74 6.89
N LYS A 118 1.82 -5.05 7.00
CA LYS A 118 2.85 -5.99 7.44
C LYS A 118 4.03 -6.06 6.45
N ALA A 119 3.76 -5.97 5.16
CA ALA A 119 4.80 -5.88 4.14
C ALA A 119 5.56 -4.54 4.21
N VAL A 120 4.88 -3.45 4.56
CA VAL A 120 5.54 -2.16 4.87
C VAL A 120 6.51 -2.30 6.05
N TYR A 121 6.13 -3.03 7.10
CA TYR A 121 7.03 -3.29 8.22
C TYR A 121 8.27 -4.10 7.80
N ALA A 122 8.07 -5.15 7.01
CA ALA A 122 9.19 -5.95 6.47
C ALA A 122 10.13 -5.08 5.60
N PHE A 123 9.58 -4.26 4.70
CA PHE A 123 10.34 -3.31 3.90
C PHE A 123 11.13 -2.31 4.77
N ALA A 124 10.50 -1.77 5.82
CA ALA A 124 11.13 -0.82 6.74
C ALA A 124 12.28 -1.48 7.51
N ASP A 125 12.12 -2.73 7.93
CA ASP A 125 13.16 -3.50 8.62
C ASP A 125 14.36 -3.78 7.70
N GLU A 126 14.11 -4.18 6.45
CA GLU A 126 15.14 -4.38 5.42
C GLU A 126 15.89 -3.08 5.10
N SER A 127 15.15 -1.97 5.04
CA SER A 127 15.69 -0.61 4.84
C SER A 127 16.34 -0.02 6.11
N ARG A 128 16.35 -0.78 7.22
CA ARG A 128 16.84 -0.33 8.52
C ARG A 128 16.19 0.97 9.00
N ALA A 129 14.93 1.20 8.71
CA ALA A 129 14.20 2.37 9.19
C ALA A 129 14.10 2.35 10.72
N ALA A 130 14.17 3.54 11.33
CA ALA A 130 14.06 3.67 12.78
C ALA A 130 12.62 3.51 13.27
N THR A 131 11.64 3.87 12.43
CA THR A 131 10.21 3.81 12.73
C THR A 131 9.40 3.76 11.44
N VAL A 132 8.17 3.28 11.57
CA VAL A 132 7.12 3.39 10.55
C VAL A 132 5.99 4.22 11.11
N TYR A 133 5.44 5.13 10.33
CA TYR A 133 4.25 5.87 10.73
C TYR A 133 3.37 6.19 9.51
N TRP A 134 2.11 6.53 9.77
CA TRP A 134 1.15 7.02 8.77
C TRP A 134 0.17 7.99 9.40
N LEU A 135 -0.54 8.69 8.54
CA LEU A 135 -1.61 9.60 8.93
C LEU A 135 -2.95 9.07 8.37
N THR A 136 -4.02 9.39 9.05
CA THR A 136 -5.37 9.10 8.57
C THR A 136 -6.33 10.15 9.10
N GLN A 137 -7.42 10.36 8.40
CA GLN A 137 -8.47 11.27 8.85
C GLN A 137 -9.12 10.75 10.14
N GLU A 138 -9.41 11.65 11.07
CA GLU A 138 -9.98 11.27 12.36
C GLU A 138 -11.33 10.53 12.21
N TYR A 139 -12.12 10.89 11.21
CA TYR A 139 -13.40 10.28 10.91
C TYR A 139 -13.30 8.93 10.17
N ASN A 140 -12.11 8.48 9.77
CA ASN A 140 -11.92 7.21 9.05
C ASN A 140 -11.96 6.01 10.01
N ALA A 141 -13.10 5.82 10.66
CA ALA A 141 -13.28 4.78 11.67
C ALA A 141 -12.95 3.35 11.19
N PRO A 142 -13.34 2.92 9.95
CA PRO A 142 -12.99 1.58 9.48
C PRO A 142 -11.48 1.34 9.39
N ALA A 143 -10.71 2.32 8.88
CA ALA A 143 -9.26 2.20 8.80
C ALA A 143 -8.61 2.24 10.19
N ARG A 144 -9.09 3.13 11.06
CA ARG A 144 -8.59 3.25 12.44
C ARG A 144 -8.78 1.96 13.24
N SER A 145 -9.92 1.28 13.08
CA SER A 145 -10.14 -0.02 13.74
C SER A 145 -9.09 -1.05 13.35
N LEU A 146 -8.62 -1.05 12.10
CA LEU A 146 -7.50 -1.90 11.67
C LEU A 146 -6.18 -1.40 12.27
N TYR A 147 -5.91 -0.10 12.19
CA TYR A 147 -4.64 0.49 12.63
C TYR A 147 -4.40 0.29 14.12
N ASP A 148 -5.44 0.37 14.95
CA ASP A 148 -5.36 0.13 16.40
C ASP A 148 -4.95 -1.31 16.76
N THR A 149 -5.09 -2.26 15.82
CA THR A 149 -4.60 -3.65 15.98
C THR A 149 -3.14 -3.84 15.55
N LEU A 150 -2.59 -2.91 14.77
CA LEU A 150 -1.27 -3.03 14.14
C LEU A 150 -0.25 -2.03 14.68
N ALA A 151 -0.70 -0.92 15.27
CA ALA A 151 0.17 0.17 15.74
C ALA A 151 -0.42 0.91 16.94
N HIS A 152 0.37 1.83 17.49
CA HIS A 152 -0.05 2.68 18.59
C HIS A 152 -0.35 4.09 18.09
N ARG A 153 -1.57 4.59 18.35
CA ARG A 153 -1.95 5.98 18.08
C ARG A 153 -1.08 6.95 18.90
N LYS A 154 -0.54 7.95 18.22
CA LYS A 154 0.16 9.08 18.87
C LYS A 154 -0.80 10.26 19.07
N SER A 155 -0.44 11.17 19.98
CA SER A 155 -1.24 12.36 20.33
C SER A 155 -0.85 13.60 19.50
N PHE A 156 -0.08 13.44 18.41
CA PHE A 156 0.30 14.57 17.57
C PHE A 156 -0.88 15.06 16.73
N VAL A 157 -0.90 16.37 16.50
CA VAL A 157 -1.78 17.04 15.54
C VAL A 157 -0.95 17.55 14.37
N VAL A 158 -1.53 17.59 13.19
CA VAL A 158 -0.88 18.10 11.97
C VAL A 158 -1.28 19.57 11.82
N TYR A 159 -0.31 20.42 11.50
CA TYR A 159 -0.52 21.80 11.08
C TYR A 159 -0.07 21.91 9.63
N GLU A 160 -0.91 22.48 8.80
CA GLU A 160 -0.68 22.76 7.39
C GLU A 160 -0.89 24.25 7.14
N ARG A 161 -0.11 24.82 6.18
CA ARG A 161 -0.21 26.25 5.80
C ARG A 161 -1.25 26.41 4.67
#